data_2ba7565d3b4da1896a681d531d4a386c
#
_entry.id   2ba7565d3b4da1896a681d531d4a386c
#
_cell.length_a   1.000
_cell.length_b   1.000
_cell.length_c   1.000
_cell.angle_alpha   90.00
_cell.angle_beta   90.00
_cell.angle_gamma   90.00
#
_symmetry.space_group_name_H-M   'P 1'
#
loop_
_entity.id
_entity.type
_entity.pdbx_description
1 polymer ?
#
loop_
_entity_poly.entity_id
_entity_poly.type
_entity_poly.pdbx_seq_one_letter_code
_entity_poly.pdbx_strand_id
1 'polypeptide(L)'
;MSVTAGITAVKASLEVAKLLSDKLSRPDIDVADIRAKVHEMLIHMVNAQVALGDAHAEISDLRGQLQDREKEAAIGASLEFGEDLYWKRTADHGLDGPYCPTCWDNDRKLIHLKFVAEGNFGMHEGRRKRYDCVLHKTEYFVPVGIFGPPRTIR
;
A
#
# COMPACT_ATOMS: atom_id res chain seq x y z
N MET A 1 -18.93 8.28 5.38
CA MET A 1 -19.68 9.26 4.52
C MET A 1 -18.77 9.73 3.39
N SER A 2 -19.32 10.11 2.22
CA SER A 2 -18.46 10.52 1.10
C SER A 2 -18.06 12.00 1.22
N VAL A 3 -16.90 12.36 0.65
CA VAL A 3 -16.42 13.77 0.56
C VAL A 3 -17.48 14.69 -0.06
N THR A 4 -18.26 14.16 -1.00
CA THR A 4 -19.37 14.86 -1.64
C THR A 4 -20.44 15.31 -0.62
N ALA A 5 -20.76 14.48 0.37
CA ALA A 5 -21.71 14.82 1.42
C ALA A 5 -21.19 15.97 2.31
N GLY A 6 -19.88 15.98 2.61
CA GLY A 6 -19.25 17.06 3.35
C GLY A 6 -19.31 18.41 2.61
N ILE A 7 -18.98 18.40 1.32
CA ILE A 7 -19.05 19.60 0.47
C ILE A 7 -20.47 20.13 0.40
N THR A 8 -21.47 19.24 0.29
CA THR A 8 -22.89 19.64 0.28
C THR A 8 -23.30 20.28 1.60
N ALA A 9 -22.86 19.72 2.73
CA ALA A 9 -23.16 20.27 4.06
C ALA A 9 -22.55 21.67 4.25
N VAL A 10 -21.30 21.89 3.79
CA VAL A 10 -20.67 23.22 3.82
C VAL A 10 -21.41 24.22 2.96
N LYS A 11 -21.82 23.85 1.74
CA LYS A 11 -22.63 24.76 0.87
C LYS A 11 -23.95 25.14 1.52
N ALA A 12 -24.68 24.16 2.09
CA ALA A 12 -25.91 24.41 2.80
C ALA A 12 -25.72 25.37 3.99
N SER A 13 -24.64 25.20 4.77
CA SER A 13 -24.30 26.10 5.87
C SER A 13 -24.07 27.54 5.40
N LEU A 14 -23.39 27.74 4.27
CA LEU A 14 -23.15 29.06 3.68
C LEU A 14 -24.46 29.73 3.19
N GLU A 15 -25.36 28.97 2.60
CA GLU A 15 -26.67 29.48 2.18
C GLU A 15 -27.50 29.93 3.38
N VAL A 16 -27.54 29.13 4.44
CA VAL A 16 -28.24 29.51 5.69
C VAL A 16 -27.59 30.74 6.32
N ALA A 17 -26.26 30.85 6.31
CA ALA A 17 -25.58 32.05 6.84
C ALA A 17 -25.93 33.32 6.05
N LYS A 18 -26.04 33.25 4.71
CA LYS A 18 -26.48 34.37 3.85
C LYS A 18 -27.90 34.79 4.18
N LEU A 19 -28.85 33.82 4.29
CA LEU A 19 -30.22 34.10 4.64
C LEU A 19 -30.36 34.76 6.03
N LEU A 20 -29.51 34.33 7.00
CA LEU A 20 -29.45 34.96 8.31
C LEU A 20 -28.97 36.41 8.23
N SER A 21 -27.91 36.67 7.45
CA SER A 21 -27.37 38.02 7.25
C SER A 21 -28.42 38.96 6.66
N ASP A 22 -29.16 38.50 5.62
CA ASP A 22 -30.20 39.27 4.97
C ASP A 22 -31.36 39.56 5.91
N LYS A 23 -31.77 38.59 6.76
CA LYS A 23 -32.85 38.77 7.75
C LYS A 23 -32.48 39.73 8.88
N LEU A 24 -31.22 39.67 9.37
CA LEU A 24 -30.70 40.56 10.40
C LEU A 24 -30.65 42.03 9.94
N SER A 25 -30.66 42.28 8.64
CA SER A 25 -30.66 43.61 8.05
C SER A 25 -32.06 44.23 7.97
N ARG A 26 -33.13 43.51 8.36
CA ARG A 26 -34.53 43.97 8.31
C ARG A 26 -35.00 44.47 9.67
N PRO A 27 -35.87 45.49 9.73
CA PRO A 27 -36.36 46.02 11.02
C PRO A 27 -37.34 45.10 11.74
N ASP A 28 -37.87 44.08 11.04
CA ASP A 28 -38.89 43.15 11.55
C ASP A 28 -38.23 41.77 11.78
N ILE A 29 -37.48 41.67 12.88
CA ILE A 29 -36.69 40.47 13.19
C ILE A 29 -37.54 39.47 13.98
N ASP A 30 -37.82 38.30 13.40
CA ASP A 30 -38.34 37.14 14.13
C ASP A 30 -37.22 36.33 14.77
N VAL A 31 -37.06 36.46 16.07
CA VAL A 31 -36.04 35.78 16.88
C VAL A 31 -36.21 34.25 16.83
N ALA A 32 -37.45 33.75 16.71
CA ALA A 32 -37.70 32.32 16.64
C ALA A 32 -37.18 31.74 15.32
N ASP A 33 -37.38 32.43 14.22
CA ASP A 33 -36.89 32.01 12.89
C ASP A 33 -35.35 32.07 12.81
N ILE A 34 -34.73 33.10 13.40
CA ILE A 34 -33.24 33.16 13.50
C ILE A 34 -32.71 31.98 14.29
N ARG A 35 -33.32 31.65 15.44
CA ARG A 35 -32.87 30.50 16.27
C ARG A 35 -32.99 29.20 15.50
N ALA A 36 -34.07 28.98 14.75
CA ALA A 36 -34.25 27.81 13.91
C ALA A 36 -33.16 27.71 12.84
N LYS A 37 -32.83 28.81 12.16
CA LYS A 37 -31.78 28.85 11.13
C LYS A 37 -30.37 28.62 11.69
N VAL A 38 -30.07 29.17 12.86
CA VAL A 38 -28.80 28.89 13.55
C VAL A 38 -28.67 27.40 13.91
N HIS A 39 -29.76 26.79 14.39
CA HIS A 39 -29.79 25.37 14.69
C HIS A 39 -29.55 24.51 13.44
N GLU A 40 -30.18 24.82 12.32
CA GLU A 40 -29.99 24.17 11.02
C GLU A 40 -28.52 24.28 10.57
N MET A 41 -27.90 25.47 10.69
CA MET A 41 -26.52 25.70 10.35
C MET A 41 -25.56 24.84 11.23
N LEU A 42 -25.83 24.75 12.54
CA LEU A 42 -25.05 23.91 13.44
C LEU A 42 -25.09 22.44 13.05
N ILE A 43 -26.26 21.92 12.65
CA ILE A 43 -26.41 20.54 12.16
C ILE A 43 -25.55 20.33 10.90
N HIS A 44 -25.59 21.25 9.94
CA HIS A 44 -24.78 21.17 8.74
C HIS A 44 -23.27 21.22 9.04
N MET A 45 -22.85 22.06 9.99
CA MET A 45 -21.45 22.14 10.39
C MET A 45 -20.96 20.84 11.05
N VAL A 46 -21.77 20.22 11.92
CA VAL A 46 -21.44 18.93 12.54
C VAL A 46 -21.31 17.85 11.46
N ASN A 47 -22.26 17.79 10.52
CA ASN A 47 -22.19 16.83 9.42
C ASN A 47 -20.94 17.04 8.54
N ALA A 48 -20.55 18.29 8.30
CA ALA A 48 -19.33 18.62 7.57
C ALA A 48 -18.08 18.16 8.33
N GLN A 49 -18.01 18.34 9.65
CA GLN A 49 -16.89 17.87 10.47
C GLN A 49 -16.75 16.36 10.45
N VAL A 50 -17.86 15.61 10.55
CA VAL A 50 -17.84 14.15 10.46
C VAL A 50 -17.31 13.71 9.09
N ALA A 51 -17.83 14.31 8.00
CA ALA A 51 -17.37 13.97 6.65
C ALA A 51 -15.88 14.28 6.40
N LEU A 52 -15.36 15.37 7.00
CA LEU A 52 -13.94 15.71 6.95
C LEU A 52 -13.09 14.69 7.74
N GLY A 53 -13.57 14.23 8.88
CA GLY A 53 -12.92 13.18 9.67
C GLY A 53 -12.80 11.88 8.88
N ASP A 54 -13.89 11.43 8.26
CA ASP A 54 -13.92 10.24 7.42
C ASP A 54 -12.94 10.36 6.23
N ALA A 55 -12.94 11.52 5.55
CA ALA A 55 -12.05 11.79 4.43
C ALA A 55 -10.56 11.78 4.86
N HIS A 56 -10.25 12.31 6.04
CA HIS A 56 -8.89 12.27 6.59
C HIS A 56 -8.42 10.85 6.87
N ALA A 57 -9.29 10.02 7.43
CA ALA A 57 -9.00 8.61 7.69
C ALA A 57 -8.73 7.85 6.38
N GLU A 58 -9.56 8.06 5.35
CA GLU A 58 -9.39 7.46 4.03
C GLU A 58 -8.07 7.88 3.36
N ILE A 59 -7.72 9.17 3.41
CA ILE A 59 -6.46 9.69 2.88
C ILE A 59 -5.26 9.06 3.60
N SER A 60 -5.34 8.89 4.93
CA SER A 60 -4.28 8.25 5.72
C SER A 60 -4.09 6.78 5.30
N ASP A 61 -5.18 6.04 5.14
CA ASP A 61 -5.14 4.65 4.70
C ASP A 61 -4.56 4.51 3.29
N LEU A 62 -5.04 5.31 2.34
CA LEU A 62 -4.54 5.32 0.96
C LEU A 62 -3.05 5.66 0.88
N ARG A 63 -2.57 6.59 1.71
CA ARG A 63 -1.13 6.91 1.79
C ARG A 63 -0.32 5.73 2.31
N GLY A 64 -0.83 5.01 3.31
CA GLY A 64 -0.22 3.78 3.82
C GLY A 64 -0.11 2.73 2.71
N GLN A 65 -1.19 2.47 1.99
CA GLN A 65 -1.21 1.51 0.87
C GLN A 65 -0.25 1.89 -0.25
N LEU A 66 -0.17 3.18 -0.61
CA LEU A 66 0.80 3.67 -1.60
C LEU A 66 2.23 3.42 -1.16
N GLN A 67 2.57 3.77 0.08
CA GLN A 67 3.91 3.55 0.62
C GLN A 67 4.31 2.07 0.61
N ASP A 68 3.38 1.16 0.94
CA ASP A 68 3.66 -0.27 0.93
C ASP A 68 3.86 -0.79 -0.50
N ARG A 69 3.05 -0.33 -1.47
CA ARG A 69 3.25 -0.65 -2.89
C ARG A 69 4.56 -0.10 -3.45
N GLU A 70 4.97 1.09 -3.04
CA GLU A 70 6.27 1.67 -3.43
C GLU A 70 7.44 0.84 -2.88
N LYS A 71 7.36 0.38 -1.63
CA LYS A 71 8.35 -0.54 -1.04
C LYS A 71 8.42 -1.87 -1.81
N GLU A 72 7.25 -2.46 -2.11
CA GLU A 72 7.19 -3.70 -2.90
C GLU A 72 7.78 -3.51 -4.30
N ALA A 73 7.45 -2.42 -4.97
CA ALA A 73 7.99 -2.09 -6.28
C ALA A 73 9.52 -1.89 -6.24
N ALA A 74 10.02 -1.20 -5.20
CA ALA A 74 11.46 -1.00 -5.01
C ALA A 74 12.20 -2.33 -4.76
N ILE A 75 11.62 -3.23 -3.97
CA ILE A 75 12.16 -4.58 -3.77
C ILE A 75 12.14 -5.32 -5.11
N GLY A 76 11.00 -5.35 -5.82
CA GLY A 76 10.88 -6.00 -7.12
C GLY A 76 11.89 -5.53 -8.15
N ALA A 77 12.14 -4.21 -8.21
CA ALA A 77 13.15 -3.63 -9.10
C ALA A 77 14.59 -4.03 -8.74
N SER A 78 14.83 -4.43 -7.49
CA SER A 78 16.14 -4.92 -7.02
C SER A 78 16.33 -6.43 -7.20
N LEU A 79 15.27 -7.17 -7.58
CA LEU A 79 15.32 -8.61 -7.77
C LEU A 79 15.72 -8.96 -9.19
N GLU A 80 16.60 -9.93 -9.30
CA GLU A 80 16.99 -10.58 -10.55
C GLU A 80 16.57 -12.04 -10.50
N PHE A 81 15.87 -12.50 -11.55
CA PHE A 81 15.47 -13.88 -11.68
C PHE A 81 16.53 -14.66 -12.45
N GLY A 82 17.00 -15.78 -11.90
CA GLY A 82 17.95 -16.66 -12.55
C GLY A 82 18.05 -18.00 -11.84
N GLU A 83 18.21 -19.09 -12.62
CA GLU A 83 18.24 -20.46 -12.12
C GLU A 83 17.00 -20.82 -11.29
N ASP A 84 15.82 -20.40 -11.77
CA ASP A 84 14.52 -20.59 -11.11
C ASP A 84 14.39 -19.96 -9.71
N LEU A 85 15.25 -18.99 -9.37
CA LEU A 85 15.30 -18.30 -8.09
C LEU A 85 15.39 -16.79 -8.24
N TYR A 86 14.99 -16.07 -7.21
CA TYR A 86 15.23 -14.65 -7.10
C TYR A 86 16.50 -14.35 -6.31
N TRP A 87 17.22 -13.32 -6.78
CA TRP A 87 18.41 -12.77 -6.18
C TRP A 87 18.23 -11.27 -6.03
N LYS A 88 18.57 -10.72 -4.89
CA LYS A 88 18.45 -9.29 -4.63
C LYS A 88 19.80 -8.61 -4.87
N ARG A 89 19.81 -7.59 -5.71
CA ARG A 89 20.98 -6.74 -5.89
C ARG A 89 21.22 -5.86 -4.67
N THR A 90 22.41 -5.93 -4.09
CA THR A 90 22.82 -5.06 -2.99
C THR A 90 23.50 -3.79 -3.50
N ALA A 91 23.58 -2.75 -2.63
CA ALA A 91 24.23 -1.48 -2.98
C ALA A 91 25.71 -1.64 -3.41
N ASP A 92 26.40 -2.66 -2.90
CA ASP A 92 27.80 -2.96 -3.20
C ASP A 92 27.96 -3.79 -4.49
N HIS A 93 26.95 -3.81 -5.36
CA HIS A 93 26.91 -4.65 -6.57
C HIS A 93 27.00 -6.16 -6.31
N GLY A 94 26.83 -6.59 -5.08
CA GLY A 94 26.69 -7.99 -4.69
C GLY A 94 25.28 -8.52 -4.94
N LEU A 95 25.14 -9.82 -4.71
CA LEU A 95 23.84 -10.51 -4.76
C LEU A 95 23.58 -11.13 -3.40
N ASP A 96 22.39 -10.87 -2.88
CA ASP A 96 21.84 -11.47 -1.67
C ASP A 96 20.74 -12.46 -2.05
N GLY A 97 20.63 -13.58 -1.35
CA GLY A 97 19.69 -14.64 -1.65
C GLY A 97 20.32 -16.04 -1.55
N PRO A 98 19.71 -17.06 -2.12
CA PRO A 98 18.52 -17.03 -3.00
C PRO A 98 17.17 -16.86 -2.23
N TYR A 99 16.19 -16.30 -2.94
CA TYR A 99 14.83 -16.10 -2.43
C TYR A 99 13.83 -16.98 -3.16
N CYS A 100 12.76 -17.38 -2.45
CA CYS A 100 11.71 -18.24 -2.98
C CYS A 100 10.83 -17.51 -3.99
N PRO A 101 10.76 -17.95 -5.26
CA PRO A 101 9.90 -17.31 -6.26
C PRO A 101 8.42 -17.45 -5.92
N THR A 102 7.98 -18.61 -5.47
CA THR A 102 6.57 -18.82 -5.09
C THR A 102 6.10 -17.84 -4.01
N CYS A 103 6.96 -17.59 -2.99
CA CYS A 103 6.64 -16.63 -1.94
C CYS A 103 6.57 -15.20 -2.46
N TRP A 104 7.47 -14.84 -3.38
CA TRP A 104 7.49 -13.50 -3.94
C TRP A 104 6.34 -13.28 -4.93
N ASP A 105 6.13 -14.21 -5.84
CA ASP A 105 5.14 -14.05 -6.92
C ASP A 105 3.70 -14.05 -6.39
N ASN A 106 3.40 -14.91 -5.40
CA ASN A 106 2.06 -15.04 -4.85
C ASN A 106 1.77 -14.04 -3.72
N ASP A 107 2.71 -13.91 -2.77
CA ASP A 107 2.47 -13.21 -1.51
C ASP A 107 3.26 -11.89 -1.38
N ARG A 108 4.11 -11.56 -2.35
CA ARG A 108 5.08 -10.44 -2.28
C ARG A 108 6.00 -10.52 -1.05
N LYS A 109 6.24 -11.73 -0.54
CA LYS A 109 7.11 -11.98 0.61
C LYS A 109 8.49 -12.42 0.16
N LEU A 110 9.51 -11.65 0.53
CA LEU A 110 10.90 -11.99 0.24
C LEU A 110 11.42 -12.97 1.29
N ILE A 111 11.33 -14.26 1.01
CA ILE A 111 11.71 -15.35 1.92
C ILE A 111 13.00 -15.98 1.44
N HIS A 112 14.05 -15.88 2.26
CA HIS A 112 15.30 -16.61 2.02
C HIS A 112 15.06 -18.11 2.00
N LEU A 113 15.64 -18.77 1.02
CA LEU A 113 15.71 -20.22 0.95
C LEU A 113 16.79 -20.73 1.89
N LYS A 114 16.48 -21.82 2.60
CA LYS A 114 17.41 -22.47 3.49
C LYS A 114 18.30 -23.42 2.70
N PHE A 115 19.61 -23.25 2.76
CA PHE A 115 20.57 -24.25 2.24
C PHE A 115 20.45 -25.56 3.04
N VAL A 116 20.36 -26.67 2.34
CA VAL A 116 20.21 -28.00 2.95
C VAL A 116 21.44 -28.88 2.70
N ALA A 117 21.85 -29.01 1.45
CA ALA A 117 22.93 -29.90 1.07
C ALA A 117 23.53 -29.51 -0.28
N GLU A 118 24.74 -30.01 -0.53
CA GLU A 118 25.42 -30.00 -1.84
C GLU A 118 25.79 -31.40 -2.25
N GLY A 119 25.47 -31.79 -3.48
CA GLY A 119 25.73 -33.13 -3.97
C GLY A 119 25.21 -33.39 -5.37
N ASN A 120 25.26 -34.65 -5.76
CA ASN A 120 24.62 -35.14 -6.98
C ASN A 120 23.23 -35.66 -6.62
N PHE A 121 22.20 -34.95 -7.11
CA PHE A 121 20.81 -35.34 -6.90
C PHE A 121 20.29 -35.99 -8.18
N GLY A 122 20.22 -37.29 -8.20
CA GLY A 122 20.01 -38.26 -9.29
C GLY A 122 19.20 -37.85 -10.54
N MET A 123 18.37 -36.83 -10.49
CA MET A 123 17.60 -36.29 -11.61
C MET A 123 18.28 -35.11 -12.32
N HIS A 124 19.44 -34.67 -11.85
CA HIS A 124 20.10 -33.47 -12.37
C HIS A 124 21.59 -33.81 -12.72
N GLU A 125 22.04 -33.40 -13.87
CA GLU A 125 23.43 -33.55 -14.25
C GLU A 125 24.35 -32.62 -13.41
N GLY A 126 25.45 -33.15 -12.88
CA GLY A 126 26.43 -32.40 -12.12
C GLY A 126 26.07 -32.15 -10.65
N ARG A 127 27.04 -31.54 -9.92
CA ARG A 127 26.85 -31.17 -8.52
C ARG A 127 25.92 -29.97 -8.41
N ARG A 128 24.94 -30.05 -7.49
CA ARG A 128 23.99 -28.97 -7.21
C ARG A 128 23.90 -28.68 -5.73
N LYS A 129 23.46 -27.45 -5.40
CA LYS A 129 23.05 -27.03 -4.07
C LYS A 129 21.54 -27.15 -3.98
N ARG A 130 21.08 -27.82 -2.94
CA ARG A 130 19.67 -27.89 -2.62
C ARG A 130 19.28 -26.82 -1.61
N TYR A 131 18.23 -26.11 -1.90
CA TYR A 131 17.62 -25.11 -1.05
C TYR A 131 16.14 -25.46 -0.83
N ASP A 132 15.64 -25.26 0.39
CA ASP A 132 14.26 -25.54 0.75
C ASP A 132 13.56 -24.23 1.16
N CYS A 133 12.33 -24.05 0.68
CA CYS A 133 11.47 -22.98 1.18
C CYS A 133 10.78 -23.43 2.47
N VAL A 134 10.96 -22.66 3.55
CA VAL A 134 10.38 -22.99 4.87
C VAL A 134 8.85 -22.91 4.87
N LEU A 135 8.26 -22.02 4.05
CA LEU A 135 6.82 -21.81 3.99
C LEU A 135 6.10 -22.81 3.07
N HIS A 136 6.61 -22.98 1.84
CA HIS A 136 5.96 -23.82 0.83
C HIS A 136 6.49 -25.25 0.77
N LYS A 137 7.56 -25.57 1.54
CA LYS A 137 8.23 -26.89 1.53
C LYS A 137 8.66 -27.34 0.14
N THR A 138 8.95 -26.39 -0.74
CA THR A 138 9.40 -26.64 -2.12
C THR A 138 10.91 -26.69 -2.14
N GLU A 139 11.47 -27.67 -2.88
CA GLU A 139 12.91 -27.87 -3.06
C GLU A 139 13.37 -27.21 -4.36
N TYR A 140 14.52 -26.56 -4.31
CA TYR A 140 15.16 -25.91 -5.46
C TYR A 140 16.60 -26.41 -5.60
N PHE A 141 17.05 -26.64 -6.85
CA PHE A 141 18.36 -27.20 -7.15
C PHE A 141 19.16 -26.26 -8.05
N VAL A 142 20.20 -25.65 -7.52
CA VAL A 142 21.09 -24.70 -8.23
C VAL A 142 22.43 -25.33 -8.55
N PRO A 143 22.95 -25.23 -9.77
CA PRO A 143 24.30 -25.74 -10.10
C PRO A 143 25.39 -25.16 -9.21
N VAL A 144 26.37 -25.96 -8.81
CA VAL A 144 27.51 -25.50 -8.02
C VAL A 144 28.39 -24.59 -8.88
N GLY A 145 28.77 -23.43 -8.34
CA GLY A 145 29.59 -22.43 -9.05
C GLY A 145 28.80 -21.29 -9.67
N ILE A 146 27.48 -21.39 -9.71
CA ILE A 146 26.61 -20.27 -10.13
C ILE A 146 26.17 -19.53 -8.88
N PHE A 147 26.60 -18.28 -8.76
CA PHE A 147 26.11 -17.32 -7.77
C PHE A 147 25.35 -16.21 -8.52
N GLY A 148 24.02 -16.27 -8.47
CA GLY A 148 23.17 -15.27 -9.07
C GLY A 148 22.74 -15.60 -10.51
N PRO A 149 21.92 -14.71 -11.10
CA PRO A 149 21.46 -14.85 -12.45
C PRO A 149 22.63 -14.90 -13.42
N PRO A 150 22.50 -15.63 -14.54
CA PRO A 150 23.54 -15.70 -15.54
C PRO A 150 23.95 -14.27 -15.96
N ARG A 151 25.25 -13.97 -15.90
CA ARG A 151 25.74 -12.69 -16.39
C ARG A 151 25.38 -12.58 -17.86
N THR A 152 24.45 -11.70 -18.19
CA THR A 152 24.19 -11.32 -19.58
C THR A 152 25.48 -10.71 -20.11
N ILE A 153 26.25 -11.49 -20.85
CA ILE A 153 27.38 -10.96 -21.64
C ILE A 153 26.72 -10.08 -22.71
N ARG A 154 26.84 -8.78 -22.56
CA ARG A 154 26.51 -7.80 -23.59
C ARG A 154 27.65 -7.74 -24.59
#